data_0858890ff5a7dc886bf432c13119477e
#
_entry.id   0858890ff5a7dc886bf432c13119477e
#
_cell.length_a   1.000
_cell.length_b   1.000
_cell.length_c   1.000
_cell.angle_alpha   90.00
_cell.angle_beta   90.00
_cell.angle_gamma   90.00
#
_symmetry.space_group_name_H-M   'P 1'
#
loop_
_entity.id
_entity.type
_entity.pdbx_description
1 polymer ?
#
loop_
_entity_poly.entity_id
_entity_poly.type
_entity_poly.pdbx_seq_one_letter_code
_entity_poly.pdbx_strand_id
1 'polypeptide(L)'
;MTPRVIATDMAKLALTAVFALVSGWVFSQFRLPVPYMLGSLIGVWVLGGLIKPAQPWLGVPRWFHIPVILGLGVIVGGAIGPGFFSSIREWWFTTLVVIVATCIATGVGFLVLWKGRKRPWLQALLGAIPGGQAEIAVISRDYVEKDYAVVLSHLVRVTFIFLSTPLILALVEGQDAVERSYAVQQNLPGLLDLPPRKIIEFLAMAFGSFALAKLIRMPMPHLLGPML
;
A
#
# COMPACT_ATOMS: atom_id res chain seq x y z
N MET A 1 -25.52 -10.87 -0.23
CA MET A 1 -25.18 -10.13 -1.48
C MET A 1 -25.99 -10.74 -2.61
N THR A 2 -26.71 -9.95 -3.37
CA THR A 2 -27.47 -10.46 -4.52
C THR A 2 -26.51 -10.79 -5.67
N PRO A 3 -26.79 -11.78 -6.53
CA PRO A 3 -25.92 -12.17 -7.66
C PRO A 3 -25.55 -10.99 -8.59
N ARG A 4 -26.47 -10.04 -8.74
CA ARG A 4 -26.26 -8.82 -9.56
C ARG A 4 -25.18 -7.90 -8.96
N VAL A 5 -25.11 -7.78 -7.63
CA VAL A 5 -24.08 -6.95 -6.95
C VAL A 5 -22.69 -7.57 -7.15
N ILE A 6 -22.59 -8.89 -7.03
CA ILE A 6 -21.34 -9.61 -7.24
C ILE A 6 -20.87 -9.43 -8.70
N ALA A 7 -21.77 -9.58 -9.68
CA ALA A 7 -21.42 -9.42 -11.08
C ALA A 7 -20.95 -8.00 -11.41
N THR A 8 -21.58 -6.96 -10.86
CA THR A 8 -21.15 -5.56 -11.04
C THR A 8 -19.80 -5.29 -10.36
N ASP A 9 -19.55 -5.85 -9.18
CA ASP A 9 -18.29 -5.71 -8.46
C ASP A 9 -17.16 -6.41 -9.22
N MET A 10 -17.39 -7.59 -9.76
CA MET A 10 -16.43 -8.31 -10.60
C MET A 10 -16.11 -7.56 -11.90
N ALA A 11 -17.13 -6.98 -12.54
CA ALA A 11 -16.94 -6.17 -13.75
C ALA A 11 -16.09 -4.91 -13.45
N LYS A 12 -16.34 -4.23 -12.34
CA LYS A 12 -15.53 -3.08 -11.89
C LYS A 12 -14.10 -3.48 -11.60
N LEU A 13 -13.90 -4.59 -10.89
CA LEU A 13 -12.58 -5.12 -10.58
C LEU A 13 -11.81 -5.46 -11.87
N ALA A 14 -12.45 -6.19 -12.79
CA ALA A 14 -11.84 -6.58 -14.06
C ALA A 14 -11.47 -5.34 -14.91
N LEU A 15 -12.37 -4.36 -15.02
CA LEU A 15 -12.11 -3.12 -15.75
C LEU A 15 -10.94 -2.35 -15.12
N THR A 16 -10.95 -2.19 -13.79
CA THR A 16 -9.86 -1.51 -13.06
C THR A 16 -8.53 -2.25 -13.26
N ALA A 17 -8.52 -3.58 -13.21
CA ALA A 17 -7.33 -4.39 -13.44
C ALA A 17 -6.79 -4.23 -14.87
N VAL A 18 -7.66 -4.24 -15.89
CA VAL A 18 -7.26 -4.02 -17.29
C VAL A 18 -6.62 -2.64 -17.44
N PHE A 19 -7.25 -1.59 -16.91
CA PHE A 19 -6.68 -0.24 -16.96
C PHE A 19 -5.35 -0.14 -16.23
N ALA A 20 -5.24 -0.75 -15.05
CA ALA A 20 -4.02 -0.79 -14.27
C ALA A 20 -2.89 -1.49 -15.04
N LEU A 21 -3.17 -2.64 -15.66
CA LEU A 21 -2.20 -3.40 -16.45
C LEU A 21 -1.77 -2.64 -17.70
N VAL A 22 -2.71 -2.07 -18.45
CA VAL A 22 -2.41 -1.29 -19.66
C VAL A 22 -1.56 -0.07 -19.30
N SER A 23 -1.93 0.67 -18.25
CA SER A 23 -1.14 1.82 -17.78
C SER A 23 0.24 1.39 -17.29
N GLY A 24 0.34 0.27 -16.57
CA GLY A 24 1.61 -0.30 -16.14
C GLY A 24 2.50 -0.68 -17.32
N TRP A 25 1.92 -1.30 -18.34
CA TRP A 25 2.62 -1.65 -19.57
C TRP A 25 3.11 -0.42 -20.32
N VAL A 26 2.30 0.63 -20.45
CA VAL A 26 2.71 1.90 -21.05
C VAL A 26 3.90 2.49 -20.29
N PHE A 27 3.85 2.52 -18.96
CA PHE A 27 4.94 3.03 -18.13
C PHE A 27 6.21 2.17 -18.22
N SER A 28 6.08 0.86 -18.49
CA SER A 28 7.24 -0.01 -18.68
C SER A 28 8.08 0.36 -19.90
N GLN A 29 7.47 1.00 -20.91
CA GLN A 29 8.21 1.49 -22.09
C GLN A 29 9.14 2.67 -21.77
N PHE A 30 8.89 3.39 -20.69
CA PHE A 30 9.73 4.54 -20.26
C PHE A 30 10.91 4.15 -19.36
N ARG A 31 11.15 2.85 -19.15
CA ARG A 31 12.22 2.33 -18.26
C ARG A 31 12.22 3.00 -16.88
N LEU A 32 11.06 3.27 -16.32
CA LEU A 32 10.91 3.81 -14.99
C LEU A 32 11.04 2.69 -13.93
N PRO A 33 11.57 2.99 -12.73
CA PRO A 33 11.61 2.00 -11.67
C PRO A 33 10.17 1.61 -11.26
N VAL A 34 9.96 0.32 -11.02
CA VAL A 34 8.65 -0.25 -10.63
C VAL A 34 7.48 0.24 -11.52
N PRO A 35 7.58 0.08 -12.85
CA PRO A 35 6.72 0.76 -13.81
C PRO A 35 5.24 0.35 -13.67
N TYR A 36 4.96 -0.90 -13.34
CA TYR A 36 3.59 -1.37 -13.15
C TYR A 36 2.92 -0.73 -11.94
N MET A 37 3.66 -0.46 -10.86
CA MET A 37 3.13 0.22 -9.69
C MET A 37 2.83 1.70 -10.01
N LEU A 38 3.80 2.41 -10.62
CA LEU A 38 3.64 3.81 -10.98
C LEU A 38 2.56 3.99 -12.03
N GLY A 39 2.58 3.15 -13.07
CA GLY A 39 1.61 3.21 -14.17
C GLY A 39 0.20 2.92 -13.71
N SER A 40 -0.01 1.89 -12.90
CA SER A 40 -1.33 1.57 -12.37
C SER A 40 -1.87 2.67 -11.44
N LEU A 41 -1.02 3.22 -10.56
CA LEU A 41 -1.41 4.32 -9.66
C LEU A 41 -1.83 5.55 -10.45
N ILE A 42 -0.99 6.02 -11.36
CA ILE A 42 -1.24 7.23 -12.15
C ILE A 42 -2.39 6.98 -13.14
N GLY A 43 -2.39 5.85 -13.82
CA GLY A 43 -3.40 5.52 -14.84
C GLY A 43 -4.80 5.46 -14.23
N VAL A 44 -4.99 4.73 -13.15
CA VAL A 44 -6.31 4.64 -12.49
C VAL A 44 -6.70 5.99 -11.88
N TRP A 45 -5.75 6.75 -11.31
CA TRP A 45 -6.03 8.06 -10.74
C TRP A 45 -6.39 9.09 -11.81
N VAL A 46 -5.63 9.16 -12.91
CA VAL A 46 -5.91 10.06 -14.04
C VAL A 46 -7.23 9.70 -14.72
N LEU A 47 -7.46 8.42 -14.99
CA LEU A 47 -8.72 7.96 -15.58
C LEU A 47 -9.91 8.22 -14.67
N GLY A 48 -9.77 7.91 -13.38
CA GLY A 48 -10.80 8.18 -12.37
C GLY A 48 -11.05 9.68 -12.14
N GLY A 49 -10.03 10.53 -12.30
CA GLY A 49 -10.13 11.98 -12.12
C GLY A 49 -10.64 12.73 -13.35
N LEU A 50 -10.13 12.41 -14.54
CA LEU A 50 -10.43 13.13 -15.78
C LEU A 50 -11.69 12.62 -16.50
N ILE A 51 -11.93 11.31 -16.47
CA ILE A 51 -13.02 10.69 -17.19
C ILE A 51 -14.19 10.44 -16.24
N LYS A 52 -14.98 11.47 -15.99
CA LYS A 52 -16.16 11.39 -15.11
C LYS A 52 -17.08 10.18 -15.37
N PRO A 53 -17.41 9.78 -16.65
CA PRO A 53 -18.23 8.61 -16.89
C PRO A 53 -17.56 7.28 -16.52
N ALA A 54 -16.23 7.23 -16.37
CA ALA A 54 -15.51 6.03 -15.94
C ALA A 54 -15.53 5.81 -14.42
N GLN A 55 -15.72 6.88 -13.63
CA GLN A 55 -15.70 6.82 -12.17
C GLN A 55 -16.60 5.73 -11.56
N PRO A 56 -17.87 5.56 -11.97
CA PRO A 56 -18.74 4.55 -11.40
C PRO A 56 -18.31 3.11 -11.75
N TRP A 57 -17.49 2.95 -12.78
CA TRP A 57 -16.99 1.66 -13.26
C TRP A 57 -15.60 1.30 -12.77
N LEU A 58 -14.87 2.26 -12.20
CA LEU A 58 -13.57 2.05 -11.59
C LEU A 58 -13.72 1.85 -10.08
N GLY A 59 -13.15 0.80 -9.55
CA GLY A 59 -13.15 0.55 -8.11
C GLY A 59 -12.74 -0.87 -7.75
N VAL A 60 -12.23 -1.00 -6.53
CA VAL A 60 -11.86 -2.28 -5.95
C VAL A 60 -12.91 -2.64 -4.88
N PRO A 61 -13.62 -3.76 -5.02
CA PRO A 61 -14.61 -4.20 -4.04
C PRO A 61 -13.97 -4.41 -2.66
N ARG A 62 -14.69 -4.12 -1.58
CA ARG A 62 -14.17 -4.25 -0.22
C ARG A 62 -13.71 -5.67 0.12
N TRP A 63 -14.38 -6.68 -0.40
CA TRP A 63 -14.01 -8.07 -0.16
C TRP A 63 -12.65 -8.44 -0.79
N PHE A 64 -12.23 -7.75 -1.86
CA PHE A 64 -10.95 -7.97 -2.52
C PHE A 64 -9.76 -7.41 -1.73
N HIS A 65 -9.98 -6.47 -0.82
CA HIS A 65 -8.93 -5.95 0.06
C HIS A 65 -8.36 -7.02 1.00
N ILE A 66 -9.20 -7.96 1.46
CA ILE A 66 -8.77 -9.00 2.40
C ILE A 66 -7.67 -9.89 1.81
N PRO A 67 -7.85 -10.55 0.65
CA PRO A 67 -6.78 -11.37 0.07
C PRO A 67 -5.53 -10.56 -0.30
N VAL A 68 -5.67 -9.30 -0.70
CA VAL A 68 -4.52 -8.43 -1.00
C VAL A 68 -3.71 -8.14 0.27
N ILE A 69 -4.37 -7.81 1.38
CA ILE A 69 -3.70 -7.55 2.65
C ILE A 69 -3.06 -8.84 3.21
N LEU A 70 -3.73 -9.98 3.08
CA LEU A 70 -3.16 -11.28 3.44
C LEU A 70 -1.89 -11.58 2.64
N GLY A 71 -1.93 -11.37 1.31
CA GLY A 71 -0.76 -11.53 0.45
C GLY A 71 0.40 -10.60 0.82
N LEU A 72 0.10 -9.33 1.14
CA LEU A 72 1.08 -8.38 1.66
C LEU A 72 1.70 -8.88 2.98
N GLY A 73 0.88 -9.37 3.90
CA GLY A 73 1.35 -9.91 5.18
C GLY A 73 2.34 -11.06 4.98
N VAL A 74 2.04 -11.99 4.07
CA VAL A 74 2.95 -13.11 3.76
C VAL A 74 4.25 -12.64 3.11
N ILE A 75 4.20 -11.67 2.18
CA ILE A 75 5.40 -11.12 1.54
C ILE A 75 6.30 -10.47 2.59
N VAL A 76 5.72 -9.66 3.48
CA VAL A 76 6.46 -9.00 4.55
C VAL A 76 6.99 -10.01 5.57
N GLY A 77 6.17 -11.00 5.96
CA GLY A 77 6.60 -12.09 6.85
C GLY A 77 7.72 -12.93 6.26
N GLY A 78 7.64 -13.25 4.96
CA GLY A 78 8.68 -13.98 4.25
C GLY A 78 10.03 -13.25 4.16
N ALA A 79 10.04 -11.92 4.33
CA ALA A 79 11.28 -11.14 4.44
C ALA A 79 11.94 -11.29 5.82
N ILE A 80 11.22 -11.79 6.84
CA ILE A 80 11.72 -12.03 8.18
C ILE A 80 12.32 -13.44 8.23
N GLY A 81 13.54 -13.59 7.70
CA GLY A 81 14.27 -14.87 7.70
C GLY A 81 15.09 -15.08 8.99
N PRO A 82 15.73 -16.26 9.13
CA PRO A 82 16.54 -16.60 10.31
C PRO A 82 17.67 -15.59 10.61
N GLY A 83 18.18 -14.89 9.58
CA GLY A 83 19.19 -13.85 9.71
C GLY A 83 18.65 -12.48 10.15
N PHE A 84 17.33 -12.29 10.19
CA PHE A 84 16.74 -11.00 10.52
C PHE A 84 17.11 -10.50 11.91
N PHE A 85 17.07 -11.38 12.92
CA PHE A 85 17.41 -11.00 14.29
C PHE A 85 18.88 -10.67 14.48
N SER A 86 19.79 -11.29 13.74
CA SER A 86 21.22 -10.91 13.76
C SER A 86 21.44 -9.54 13.09
N SER A 87 20.70 -9.24 12.05
CA SER A 87 20.79 -7.95 11.34
C SER A 87 20.17 -6.77 12.12
N ILE A 88 19.24 -7.01 13.05
CA ILE A 88 18.66 -5.96 13.90
C ILE A 88 19.75 -5.16 14.61
N ARG A 89 20.81 -5.84 15.09
CA ARG A 89 21.93 -5.18 15.77
C ARG A 89 22.71 -4.23 14.85
N GLU A 90 22.72 -4.52 13.55
CA GLU A 90 23.39 -3.66 12.56
C GLU A 90 22.50 -2.50 12.14
N TRP A 91 21.18 -2.71 12.17
CA TRP A 91 20.19 -1.73 11.69
C TRP A 91 19.69 -0.77 12.77
N TRP A 92 20.14 -0.90 14.02
CA TRP A 92 19.66 -0.04 15.11
C TRP A 92 19.81 1.45 14.80
N PHE A 93 20.96 1.85 14.23
CA PHE A 93 21.24 3.24 13.85
C PHE A 93 20.32 3.70 12.75
N THR A 94 20.15 2.92 11.68
CA THR A 94 19.23 3.22 10.59
C THR A 94 17.80 3.33 11.09
N THR A 95 17.38 2.43 11.98
CA THR A 95 16.07 2.47 12.61
C THR A 95 15.88 3.74 13.43
N LEU A 96 16.86 4.16 14.20
CA LEU A 96 16.83 5.42 14.94
C LEU A 96 16.71 6.62 14.02
N VAL A 97 17.47 6.66 12.93
CA VAL A 97 17.40 7.74 11.94
C VAL A 97 16.01 7.80 11.31
N VAL A 98 15.42 6.66 10.96
CA VAL A 98 14.06 6.60 10.39
C VAL A 98 13.02 7.10 11.40
N ILE A 99 13.13 6.72 12.68
CA ILE A 99 12.23 7.20 13.73
C ILE A 99 12.33 8.73 13.88
N VAL A 100 13.54 9.26 13.99
CA VAL A 100 13.78 10.70 14.12
C VAL A 100 13.27 11.45 12.89
N ALA A 101 13.59 10.98 11.69
CA ALA A 101 13.10 11.57 10.45
C ALA A 101 11.56 11.57 10.37
N THR A 102 10.94 10.48 10.79
CA THR A 102 9.47 10.37 10.84
C THR A 102 8.87 11.32 11.86
N CYS A 103 9.46 11.48 13.02
CA CYS A 103 9.03 12.45 14.02
C CYS A 103 9.15 13.90 13.51
N ILE A 104 10.27 14.24 12.86
CA ILE A 104 10.48 15.55 12.25
C ILE A 104 9.45 15.80 11.13
N ALA A 105 9.27 14.85 10.22
CA ALA A 105 8.32 14.96 9.12
C ALA A 105 6.87 15.14 9.65
N THR A 106 6.52 14.40 10.70
CA THR A 106 5.21 14.53 11.36
C THR A 106 5.06 15.90 12.03
N GLY A 107 6.08 16.37 12.73
CA GLY A 107 6.10 17.69 13.36
C GLY A 107 5.96 18.81 12.34
N VAL A 108 6.69 18.75 11.24
CA VAL A 108 6.57 19.72 10.14
C VAL A 108 5.18 19.67 9.51
N GLY A 109 4.68 18.47 9.19
CA GLY A 109 3.32 18.28 8.65
C GLY A 109 2.24 18.84 9.58
N PHE A 110 2.36 18.58 10.88
CA PHE A 110 1.47 19.14 11.89
C PHE A 110 1.50 20.68 11.90
N LEU A 111 2.68 21.28 11.92
CA LEU A 111 2.82 22.74 11.93
C LEU A 111 2.26 23.40 10.67
N VAL A 112 2.48 22.78 9.50
CA VAL A 112 1.93 23.26 8.22
C VAL A 112 0.40 23.20 8.22
N LEU A 113 -0.19 22.13 8.71
CA LEU A 113 -1.64 21.98 8.77
C LEU A 113 -2.25 22.90 9.85
N TRP A 114 -1.65 22.99 11.02
CA TRP A 114 -2.15 23.77 12.15
C TRP A 114 -1.98 25.27 11.92
N LYS A 115 -0.74 25.75 11.75
CA LYS A 115 -0.43 27.17 11.60
C LYS A 115 -0.61 27.67 10.16
N GLY A 116 -0.13 26.89 9.18
CA GLY A 116 -0.17 27.29 7.78
C GLY A 116 -1.58 27.25 7.18
N ARG A 117 -2.33 26.19 7.45
CA ARG A 117 -3.70 26.01 6.94
C ARG A 117 -4.78 26.32 7.96
N LYS A 118 -4.42 26.80 9.15
CA LYS A 118 -5.33 27.19 10.26
C LYS A 118 -6.35 26.08 10.59
N ARG A 119 -5.95 24.83 10.50
CA ARG A 119 -6.81 23.71 10.88
C ARG A 119 -6.87 23.54 12.39
N PRO A 120 -7.99 23.05 12.98
CA PRO A 120 -8.02 22.67 14.37
C PRO A 120 -6.86 21.74 14.72
N TRP A 121 -6.27 21.93 15.90
CA TRP A 121 -5.05 21.22 16.30
C TRP A 121 -5.18 19.69 16.19
N LEU A 122 -6.33 19.14 16.60
CA LEU A 122 -6.60 17.71 16.54
C LEU A 122 -6.71 17.20 15.10
N GLN A 123 -7.37 17.96 14.22
CA GLN A 123 -7.44 17.65 12.80
C GLN A 123 -6.06 17.70 12.14
N ALA A 124 -5.23 18.68 12.51
CA ALA A 124 -3.87 18.83 12.03
C ALA A 124 -2.99 17.66 12.52
N LEU A 125 -3.13 17.28 13.78
CA LEU A 125 -2.40 16.16 14.38
C LEU A 125 -2.77 14.84 13.68
N LEU A 126 -4.06 14.50 13.62
CA LEU A 126 -4.53 13.28 12.97
C LEU A 126 -4.15 13.23 11.47
N GLY A 127 -4.15 14.37 10.77
CA GLY A 127 -3.72 14.46 9.37
C GLY A 127 -2.21 14.31 9.15
N ALA A 128 -1.40 14.59 10.18
CA ALA A 128 0.06 14.55 10.11
C ALA A 128 0.66 13.20 10.57
N ILE A 129 0.05 12.53 11.53
CA ILE A 129 0.56 11.25 12.09
C ILE A 129 0.67 10.20 10.98
N PRO A 130 1.85 9.58 10.80
CA PRO A 130 1.97 8.40 9.92
C PRO A 130 1.37 7.20 10.63
N GLY A 131 0.38 6.56 9.99
CA GLY A 131 -0.28 5.39 10.59
C GLY A 131 -1.31 4.78 9.66
N GLY A 132 -2.04 3.78 10.14
CA GLY A 132 -3.10 3.11 9.41
C GLY A 132 -4.20 4.09 9.03
N GLN A 133 -4.40 4.27 7.72
CA GLN A 133 -5.42 5.21 7.21
C GLN A 133 -6.82 4.84 7.69
N ALA A 134 -7.11 3.54 7.79
CA ALA A 134 -8.42 3.05 8.20
C ALA A 134 -8.70 3.37 9.66
N GLU A 135 -7.73 3.19 10.54
CA GLU A 135 -7.85 3.45 11.98
C GLU A 135 -8.01 4.95 12.25
N ILE A 136 -7.17 5.75 11.60
CA ILE A 136 -7.25 7.22 11.74
C ILE A 136 -8.56 7.75 11.14
N ALA A 137 -9.05 7.19 10.04
CA ALA A 137 -10.34 7.55 9.46
C ALA A 137 -11.51 7.23 10.41
N VAL A 138 -11.45 6.11 11.15
CA VAL A 138 -12.46 5.78 12.16
C VAL A 138 -12.39 6.74 13.33
N ILE A 139 -11.18 6.96 13.89
CA ILE A 139 -10.98 7.88 15.01
C ILE A 139 -11.38 9.31 14.63
N SER A 140 -11.05 9.77 13.45
CA SER A 140 -11.36 11.14 13.02
C SER A 140 -12.86 11.43 12.94
N ARG A 141 -13.69 10.43 12.65
CA ARG A 141 -15.16 10.60 12.64
C ARG A 141 -15.74 10.97 13.98
N ASP A 142 -15.16 10.46 15.07
CA ASP A 142 -15.65 10.70 16.42
C ASP A 142 -15.18 12.04 17.03
N TYR A 143 -14.06 12.57 16.51
CA TYR A 143 -13.39 13.71 17.13
C TYR A 143 -13.24 14.96 16.24
N VAL A 144 -13.52 14.85 14.93
CA VAL A 144 -13.26 15.92 13.96
C VAL A 144 -14.46 16.15 13.04
N GLU A 145 -14.97 17.37 12.99
CA GLU A 145 -16.10 17.73 12.12
C GLU A 145 -15.85 17.46 10.63
N LYS A 146 -14.59 17.64 10.18
CA LYS A 146 -14.19 17.45 8.77
C LYS A 146 -13.23 16.28 8.64
N ASP A 147 -13.69 15.09 8.97
CA ASP A 147 -12.96 13.83 8.90
C ASP A 147 -12.38 13.55 7.49
N TYR A 148 -13.13 13.91 6.44
CA TYR A 148 -12.67 13.77 5.05
C TYR A 148 -11.34 14.47 4.76
N ALA A 149 -11.06 15.61 5.46
CA ALA A 149 -9.81 16.34 5.25
C ALA A 149 -8.61 15.58 5.87
N VAL A 150 -8.81 14.84 6.94
CA VAL A 150 -7.81 13.96 7.53
C VAL A 150 -7.51 12.80 6.57
N VAL A 151 -8.55 12.14 6.09
CA VAL A 151 -8.43 11.03 5.12
C VAL A 151 -7.73 11.49 3.84
N LEU A 152 -8.11 12.66 3.32
CA LEU A 152 -7.49 13.25 2.13
C LEU A 152 -6.00 13.56 2.34
N SER A 153 -5.62 14.10 3.51
CA SER A 153 -4.21 14.36 3.85
C SER A 153 -3.38 13.07 3.79
N HIS A 154 -3.90 11.98 4.35
CA HIS A 154 -3.25 10.67 4.30
C HIS A 154 -3.13 10.15 2.87
N LEU A 155 -4.21 10.25 2.09
CA LEU A 155 -4.25 9.75 0.72
C LEU A 155 -3.25 10.48 -0.17
N VAL A 156 -3.21 11.82 -0.09
CA VAL A 156 -2.24 12.65 -0.83
C VAL A 156 -0.81 12.31 -0.43
N ARG A 157 -0.53 12.16 0.86
CA ARG A 157 0.80 11.81 1.34
C ARG A 157 1.25 10.44 0.83
N VAL A 158 0.41 9.42 0.98
CA VAL A 158 0.74 8.06 0.52
C VAL A 158 0.95 8.04 -1.00
N THR A 159 0.07 8.68 -1.76
CA THR A 159 0.21 8.80 -3.21
C THR A 159 1.53 9.50 -3.57
N PHE A 160 1.87 10.60 -2.88
CA PHE A 160 3.11 11.31 -3.12
C PHE A 160 4.34 10.46 -2.81
N ILE A 161 4.34 9.73 -1.69
CA ILE A 161 5.44 8.83 -1.32
C ILE A 161 5.60 7.73 -2.37
N PHE A 162 4.52 7.05 -2.74
CA PHE A 162 4.57 5.98 -3.75
C PHE A 162 5.04 6.47 -5.12
N LEU A 163 4.71 7.71 -5.47
CA LEU A 163 5.11 8.30 -6.74
C LEU A 163 6.57 8.79 -6.71
N SER A 164 6.99 9.45 -5.62
CA SER A 164 8.32 10.08 -5.53
C SER A 164 9.43 9.10 -5.17
N THR A 165 9.17 8.11 -4.30
CA THR A 165 10.21 7.20 -3.81
C THR A 165 10.95 6.45 -4.93
N PRO A 166 10.28 5.80 -5.90
CA PRO A 166 10.99 5.11 -6.98
C PRO A 166 11.79 6.07 -7.85
N LEU A 167 11.27 7.28 -8.08
CA LEU A 167 11.95 8.30 -8.89
C LEU A 167 13.19 8.83 -8.17
N ILE A 168 13.09 9.12 -6.87
CA ILE A 168 14.22 9.56 -6.05
C ILE A 168 15.27 8.46 -5.99
N LEU A 169 14.87 7.20 -5.80
CA LEU A 169 15.78 6.07 -5.76
C LEU A 169 16.56 5.93 -7.07
N ALA A 170 15.87 6.05 -8.21
CA ALA A 170 16.50 6.02 -9.52
C ALA A 170 17.50 7.19 -9.74
N LEU A 171 17.19 8.37 -9.17
CA LEU A 171 18.09 9.53 -9.25
C LEU A 171 19.31 9.37 -8.34
N VAL A 172 19.17 8.77 -7.17
CA VAL A 172 20.25 8.63 -6.18
C VAL A 172 21.15 7.43 -6.51
N GLU A 173 20.57 6.28 -6.83
CA GLU A 173 21.32 5.03 -7.10
C GLU A 173 21.61 4.81 -8.60
N GLY A 174 21.05 5.65 -9.47
CA GLY A 174 21.29 5.60 -10.91
C GLY A 174 20.56 4.47 -11.63
N GLN A 175 20.94 4.24 -12.87
CA GLN A 175 20.32 3.24 -13.76
C GLN A 175 20.50 1.80 -13.28
N ASP A 176 21.58 1.51 -12.55
CA ASP A 176 21.86 0.18 -12.01
C ASP A 176 20.79 -0.31 -11.04
N ALA A 177 20.19 0.60 -10.26
CA ALA A 177 19.07 0.26 -9.36
C ALA A 177 17.79 -0.03 -10.16
N VAL A 178 17.56 0.71 -11.22
CA VAL A 178 16.44 0.48 -12.13
C VAL A 178 16.58 -0.88 -12.80
N GLU A 179 17.75 -1.19 -13.35
CA GLU A 179 18.00 -2.48 -14.00
C GLU A 179 17.88 -3.66 -13.03
N ARG A 180 18.41 -3.53 -11.81
CA ARG A 180 18.20 -4.54 -10.75
C ARG A 180 16.74 -4.77 -10.42
N SER A 181 15.96 -3.69 -10.33
CA SER A 181 14.52 -3.78 -10.07
C SER A 181 13.78 -4.50 -11.20
N TYR A 182 14.15 -4.26 -12.46
CA TYR A 182 13.62 -4.99 -13.61
C TYR A 182 14.05 -6.45 -13.63
N ALA A 183 15.31 -6.74 -13.35
CA ALA A 183 15.83 -8.10 -13.30
C ALA A 183 15.14 -8.94 -12.23
N VAL A 184 14.90 -8.38 -11.06
CA VAL A 184 14.12 -9.05 -9.99
C VAL A 184 12.70 -9.34 -10.46
N GLN A 185 12.03 -8.38 -11.09
CA GLN A 185 10.66 -8.55 -11.56
C GLN A 185 10.54 -9.59 -12.69
N GLN A 186 11.50 -9.64 -13.60
CA GLN A 186 11.51 -10.62 -14.70
C GLN A 186 11.83 -12.05 -14.23
N ASN A 187 12.63 -12.18 -13.15
CA ASN A 187 13.01 -13.47 -12.59
C ASN A 187 12.03 -14.01 -11.55
N LEU A 188 10.95 -13.26 -11.23
CA LEU A 188 9.90 -13.81 -10.38
C LEU A 188 9.17 -14.95 -11.12
N PRO A 189 9.05 -16.14 -10.50
CA PRO A 189 8.30 -17.23 -11.10
C PRO A 189 6.85 -16.80 -11.29
N GLY A 190 6.29 -17.07 -12.46
CA GLY A 190 4.87 -16.85 -12.71
C GLY A 190 4.02 -17.72 -11.77
N LEU A 191 2.79 -17.28 -11.51
CA LEU A 191 1.84 -18.08 -10.70
C LEU A 191 1.61 -19.47 -11.28
N LEU A 192 1.73 -19.62 -12.60
CA LEU A 192 1.57 -20.88 -13.31
C LEU A 192 2.82 -21.79 -13.24
N ASP A 193 3.97 -21.23 -12.91
CA ASP A 193 5.23 -21.95 -12.77
C ASP A 193 5.40 -22.55 -11.37
N LEU A 194 4.56 -22.15 -10.43
CA LEU A 194 4.58 -22.68 -9.07
C LEU A 194 3.85 -24.02 -9.00
N PRO A 195 4.47 -25.05 -8.39
CA PRO A 195 3.78 -26.31 -8.18
C PRO A 195 2.53 -26.10 -7.32
N PRO A 196 1.39 -26.72 -7.67
CA PRO A 196 0.11 -26.55 -6.97
C PRO A 196 0.20 -26.77 -5.45
N ARG A 197 1.07 -27.69 -5.04
CA ARG A 197 1.35 -27.97 -3.63
C ARG A 197 1.87 -26.74 -2.89
N LYS A 198 2.81 -25.99 -3.47
CA LYS A 198 3.34 -24.76 -2.85
C LYS A 198 2.29 -23.67 -2.75
N ILE A 199 1.40 -23.56 -3.73
CA ILE A 199 0.27 -22.60 -3.68
C ILE A 199 -0.67 -22.97 -2.52
N ILE A 200 -0.99 -24.26 -2.36
CA ILE A 200 -1.85 -24.73 -1.25
C ILE A 200 -1.17 -24.49 0.10
N GLU A 201 0.11 -24.82 0.23
CA GLU A 201 0.90 -24.58 1.45
C GLU A 201 0.91 -23.08 1.81
N PHE A 202 1.14 -22.22 0.83
CA PHE A 202 1.13 -20.77 0.99
C PHE A 202 -0.24 -20.24 1.45
N LEU A 203 -1.31 -20.68 0.80
CA LEU A 203 -2.67 -20.31 1.19
C LEU A 203 -3.04 -20.85 2.58
N ALA A 204 -2.66 -22.09 2.88
CA ALA A 204 -2.92 -22.69 4.19
C ALA A 204 -2.18 -21.93 5.31
N MET A 205 -0.93 -21.51 5.09
CA MET A 205 -0.18 -20.67 6.03
C MET A 205 -0.85 -19.29 6.18
N ALA A 206 -1.21 -18.62 5.09
CA ALA A 206 -1.83 -17.29 5.13
C ALA A 206 -3.18 -17.30 5.87
N PHE A 207 -4.03 -18.27 5.56
CA PHE A 207 -5.34 -18.37 6.24
C PHE A 207 -5.23 -18.94 7.66
N GLY A 208 -4.32 -19.86 7.89
CA GLY A 208 -4.08 -20.45 9.22
C GLY A 208 -3.55 -19.40 10.21
N SER A 209 -2.55 -18.64 9.82
CA SER A 209 -1.99 -17.56 10.63
C SER A 209 -2.97 -16.40 10.83
N PHE A 210 -3.77 -16.07 9.82
CA PHE A 210 -4.89 -15.12 9.97
C PHE A 210 -5.93 -15.60 10.99
N ALA A 211 -6.34 -16.87 10.92
CA ALA A 211 -7.30 -17.44 11.86
C ALA A 211 -6.74 -17.45 13.28
N LEU A 212 -5.47 -17.79 13.45
CA LEU A 212 -4.78 -17.75 14.74
C LEU A 212 -4.72 -16.32 15.29
N ALA A 213 -4.28 -15.35 14.49
CA ALA A 213 -4.23 -13.95 14.89
C ALA A 213 -5.60 -13.39 15.30
N LYS A 214 -6.66 -13.80 14.60
CA LYS A 214 -8.03 -13.46 14.95
C LYS A 214 -8.47 -14.10 16.28
N LEU A 215 -8.08 -15.34 16.55
CA LEU A 215 -8.37 -16.05 17.79
C LEU A 215 -7.70 -15.35 18.99
N ILE A 216 -6.47 -14.90 18.84
CA ILE A 216 -5.69 -14.18 19.87
C ILE A 216 -6.14 -12.71 19.99
N ARG A 217 -7.09 -12.26 19.18
CA ARG A 217 -7.60 -10.87 19.12
C ARG A 217 -6.50 -9.84 18.80
N MET A 218 -5.56 -10.20 17.94
CA MET A 218 -4.52 -9.25 17.50
C MET A 218 -5.15 -8.06 16.74
N PRO A 219 -4.61 -6.84 16.89
CA PRO A 219 -4.99 -5.74 16.03
C PRO A 219 -4.59 -6.06 14.59
N MET A 220 -5.43 -5.70 13.62
CA MET A 220 -5.20 -5.93 12.18
C MET A 220 -4.82 -7.40 11.83
N PRO A 221 -5.64 -8.39 12.20
CA PRO A 221 -5.29 -9.81 12.06
C PRO A 221 -5.03 -10.23 10.60
N HIS A 222 -5.60 -9.49 9.62
CA HIS A 222 -5.39 -9.73 8.19
C HIS A 222 -3.95 -9.45 7.74
N LEU A 223 -3.25 -8.53 8.40
CA LEU A 223 -1.87 -8.15 8.08
C LEU A 223 -0.88 -8.87 9.00
N LEU A 224 -1.06 -8.73 10.30
CA LEU A 224 -0.12 -9.25 11.30
C LEU A 224 -0.13 -10.78 11.39
N GLY A 225 -1.29 -11.42 11.16
CA GLY A 225 -1.36 -12.88 11.17
C GLY A 225 -0.39 -13.52 10.18
N PRO A 226 -0.48 -13.21 8.89
CA PRO A 226 0.40 -13.78 7.88
C PRO A 226 1.87 -13.30 7.97
N MET A 227 2.17 -12.27 8.77
CA MET A 227 3.56 -11.84 9.00
C MET A 227 4.29 -12.70 10.04
N LEU A 228 3.55 -13.44 10.88
CA LEU A 228 4.11 -14.33 11.91
C LEU A 228 4.38 -15.73 11.36
#